data_d745fdee83bfab57319a3a5ab6eb037f
#
_entry.id   d745fdee83bfab57319a3a5ab6eb037f
#
_cell.length_a   1.000
_cell.length_b   1.000
_cell.length_c   1.000
_cell.angle_alpha   90.00
_cell.angle_beta   90.00
_cell.angle_gamma   90.00
#
_symmetry.space_group_name_H-M   'P 1'
#
loop_
_entity.id
_entity.type
_entity.pdbx_description
1 polymer ?
#
loop_
_entity_poly.entity_id
_entity_poly.type
_entity_poly.pdbx_seq_one_letter_code
_entity_poly.pdbx_strand_id
1 'polypeptide(L)'
;MRSSQITPVTDAKLALNALKEGNKRFVEGKPSPKNDNADREETINTQKPYAIILTCADSRCAPEIFFDTKIGDLFVLRNAGNFATDVELGSMEFATAVLGAPLIVVVGHTNCGAVNTAFDKVQGLPEKLACVISNIIPGVEGSSDYATATEANTNVVVKTIKENAVIKDQGTLVLGAYYDFNTGVVSFFE
;
A
#
# COMPACT_ATOMS: atom_id res chain seq x y z
N MET A 1 -22.15 5.64 27.08
CA MET A 1 -22.33 5.73 25.64
C MET A 1 -21.54 6.94 25.14
N ARG A 2 -20.33 6.75 24.64
CA ARG A 2 -19.61 7.79 23.88
C ARG A 2 -19.70 7.38 22.41
N SER A 3 -20.56 8.08 21.66
CA SER A 3 -20.50 8.09 20.22
C SER A 3 -19.14 8.68 19.83
N SER A 4 -18.17 7.83 19.53
CA SER A 4 -16.96 8.28 18.86
C SER A 4 -17.36 8.53 17.41
N GLN A 5 -17.81 9.75 17.11
CA GLN A 5 -17.86 10.18 15.72
C GLN A 5 -16.43 10.07 15.17
N ILE A 6 -16.19 9.08 14.32
CA ILE A 6 -14.97 9.02 13.52
C ILE A 6 -15.02 10.25 12.62
N THR A 7 -14.27 11.28 12.99
CA THR A 7 -14.07 12.42 12.09
C THR A 7 -13.29 11.87 10.91
N PRO A 8 -13.82 11.91 9.68
CA PRO A 8 -13.10 11.41 8.52
C PRO A 8 -11.76 12.13 8.42
N VAL A 9 -10.66 11.39 8.34
CA VAL A 9 -9.35 11.97 8.05
C VAL A 9 -9.34 12.30 6.56
N THR A 10 -9.67 13.53 6.23
CA THR A 10 -9.72 14.05 4.84
C THR A 10 -8.43 14.75 4.44
N ASP A 11 -7.48 14.90 5.34
CA ASP A 11 -6.19 15.52 5.11
C ASP A 11 -5.10 14.45 4.94
N ALA A 12 -4.39 14.50 3.82
CA ALA A 12 -3.36 13.52 3.47
C ALA A 12 -2.19 13.49 4.49
N LYS A 13 -1.85 14.64 5.10
CA LYS A 13 -0.78 14.70 6.10
C LYS A 13 -1.21 14.05 7.41
N LEU A 14 -2.47 14.24 7.82
CA LEU A 14 -3.02 13.55 8.98
C LEU A 14 -3.10 12.04 8.73
N ALA A 15 -3.52 11.62 7.53
CA ALA A 15 -3.53 10.21 7.12
C ALA A 15 -2.11 9.59 7.19
N LEU A 16 -1.12 10.27 6.62
CA LEU A 16 0.28 9.82 6.67
C LEU A 16 0.80 9.72 8.11
N ASN A 17 0.49 10.70 8.95
CA ASN A 17 0.88 10.66 10.36
C ASN A 17 0.22 9.50 11.10
N ALA A 18 -1.06 9.20 10.82
CA ALA A 18 -1.76 8.06 11.41
C ALA A 18 -1.07 6.73 11.05
N LEU A 19 -0.66 6.55 9.79
CA LEU A 19 0.12 5.37 9.36
C LEU A 19 1.47 5.28 10.07
N LYS A 20 2.21 6.39 10.16
CA LYS A 20 3.52 6.44 10.86
C LYS A 20 3.39 6.07 12.33
N GLU A 21 2.43 6.66 13.03
CA GLU A 21 2.18 6.33 14.45
C GLU A 21 1.69 4.89 14.64
N GLY A 22 0.88 4.38 13.71
CA GLY A 22 0.46 2.99 13.71
C GLY A 22 1.63 2.02 13.54
N ASN A 23 2.51 2.27 12.58
CA ASN A 23 3.71 1.46 12.39
C ASN A 23 4.65 1.54 13.60
N LYS A 24 4.81 2.71 14.21
CA LYS A 24 5.57 2.85 15.45
C LYS A 24 5.01 1.96 16.57
N ARG A 25 3.69 1.95 16.79
CA ARG A 25 3.07 1.07 17.79
C ARG A 25 3.31 -0.41 17.48
N PHE A 26 3.22 -0.80 16.20
CA PHE A 26 3.51 -2.16 15.75
C PHE A 26 4.95 -2.57 16.09
N VAL A 27 5.93 -1.74 15.74
CA VAL A 27 7.36 -1.98 16.03
C VAL A 27 7.65 -2.05 17.53
N GLU A 28 7.00 -1.21 18.34
CA GLU A 28 7.13 -1.21 19.80
C GLU A 28 6.40 -2.37 20.48
N GLY A 29 5.63 -3.17 19.75
CA GLY A 29 4.81 -4.25 20.33
C GLY A 29 3.67 -3.73 21.23
N LYS A 30 3.18 -2.52 20.96
CA LYS A 30 2.12 -1.84 21.72
C LYS A 30 0.92 -1.50 20.82
N PRO A 31 0.27 -2.50 20.22
CA PRO A 31 -0.86 -2.24 19.33
C PRO A 31 -2.02 -1.58 20.08
N SER A 32 -2.78 -0.78 19.34
CA SER A 32 -4.00 -0.17 19.86
C SER A 32 -5.03 -1.23 20.25
N PRO A 33 -5.80 -1.03 21.31
CA PRO A 33 -6.94 -1.89 21.61
C PRO A 33 -7.92 -1.92 20.44
N LYS A 34 -8.27 -3.10 19.94
CA LYS A 34 -9.23 -3.30 18.85
C LYS A 34 -10.48 -4.00 19.34
N ASN A 35 -11.61 -3.64 18.76
CA ASN A 35 -12.86 -4.35 18.94
C ASN A 35 -13.46 -4.62 17.56
N ASP A 36 -12.95 -5.66 16.90
CA ASP A 36 -13.29 -5.99 15.51
C ASP A 36 -14.79 -6.15 15.27
N ASN A 37 -15.56 -6.62 16.26
CA ASN A 37 -17.02 -6.71 16.16
C ASN A 37 -17.67 -5.33 16.12
N ALA A 38 -17.26 -4.40 17.00
CA ALA A 38 -17.79 -3.04 17.01
C ALA A 38 -17.35 -2.28 15.76
N ASP A 39 -16.10 -2.41 15.36
CA ASP A 39 -15.57 -1.76 14.15
C ASP A 39 -16.30 -2.28 12.89
N ARG A 40 -16.59 -3.59 12.82
CA ARG A 40 -17.39 -4.19 11.74
C ARG A 40 -18.84 -3.66 11.75
N GLU A 41 -19.48 -3.59 12.90
CA GLU A 41 -20.86 -3.10 13.03
C GLU A 41 -20.97 -1.61 12.62
N GLU A 42 -19.98 -0.79 12.98
CA GLU A 42 -19.93 0.63 12.61
C GLU A 42 -19.77 0.84 11.10
N THR A 43 -19.13 -0.11 10.40
CA THR A 43 -18.82 0.00 8.97
C THR A 43 -19.78 -0.75 8.05
N ILE A 44 -20.85 -1.41 8.55
CA ILE A 44 -21.79 -2.21 7.76
C ILE A 44 -22.35 -1.44 6.54
N ASN A 45 -22.75 -0.20 6.72
CA ASN A 45 -23.45 0.57 5.68
C ASN A 45 -22.56 1.52 4.90
N THR A 46 -21.31 1.73 5.32
CA THR A 46 -20.38 2.68 4.67
C THR A 46 -18.95 2.40 5.07
N GLN A 47 -18.02 2.75 4.19
CA GLN A 47 -16.59 2.78 4.49
C GLN A 47 -16.02 4.18 4.24
N LYS A 48 -15.06 4.58 5.02
CA LYS A 48 -14.36 5.87 4.89
C LYS A 48 -12.86 5.67 5.11
N PRO A 49 -12.18 4.94 4.20
CA PRO A 49 -10.77 4.71 4.32
C PRO A 49 -10.00 6.03 4.24
N TYR A 50 -9.05 6.23 5.13
CA TYR A 50 -8.22 7.42 5.10
C TYR A 50 -6.95 7.24 4.26
N ALA A 51 -6.62 6.01 3.89
CA ALA A 51 -5.51 5.72 2.99
C ALA A 51 -5.81 4.51 2.10
N ILE A 52 -5.23 4.55 0.90
CA ILE A 52 -5.19 3.44 -0.05
C ILE A 52 -3.78 2.86 0.04
N ILE A 53 -3.67 1.54 0.21
CA ILE A 53 -2.39 0.83 0.27
C ILE A 53 -2.33 -0.14 -0.90
N LEU A 54 -1.33 0.02 -1.77
CA LEU A 54 -0.95 -0.99 -2.75
C LEU A 54 0.30 -1.70 -2.23
N THR A 55 0.21 -3.00 -1.96
CA THR A 55 1.34 -3.78 -1.46
C THR A 55 1.39 -5.19 -2.05
N CYS A 56 2.46 -5.93 -1.72
CA CYS A 56 2.63 -7.29 -2.21
C CYS A 56 1.58 -8.26 -1.61
N ALA A 57 1.23 -9.29 -2.40
CA ALA A 57 0.45 -10.43 -1.92
C ALA A 57 1.23 -11.36 -0.97
N ASP A 58 2.51 -11.09 -0.72
CA ASP A 58 3.34 -11.83 0.25
C ASP A 58 2.62 -11.95 1.60
N SER A 59 2.54 -13.16 2.14
CA SER A 59 1.77 -13.47 3.37
C SER A 59 2.23 -12.67 4.60
N ARG A 60 3.43 -12.13 4.57
CA ARG A 60 4.02 -11.31 5.64
C ARG A 60 3.64 -9.82 5.52
N CYS A 61 3.07 -9.40 4.38
CA CYS A 61 2.66 -8.03 4.11
C CYS A 61 1.17 -7.85 4.40
N ALA A 62 0.81 -7.68 5.66
CA ALA A 62 -0.57 -7.37 6.08
C ALA A 62 -0.63 -5.91 6.57
N PRO A 63 -1.04 -4.95 5.71
CA PRO A 63 -0.97 -3.53 6.05
C PRO A 63 -1.80 -3.15 7.27
N GLU A 64 -2.92 -3.79 7.50
CA GLU A 64 -3.75 -3.58 8.68
C GLU A 64 -3.01 -3.93 9.98
N ILE A 65 -2.06 -4.87 9.90
CA ILE A 65 -1.24 -5.29 11.04
C ILE A 65 -0.07 -4.34 11.23
N PHE A 66 0.77 -4.12 10.19
CA PHE A 66 1.98 -3.33 10.37
C PHE A 66 1.73 -1.81 10.45
N PHE A 67 0.52 -1.34 10.09
CA PHE A 67 0.06 0.03 10.37
C PHE A 67 -0.87 0.12 11.59
N ASP A 68 -1.14 -0.99 12.28
CA ASP A 68 -1.99 -1.05 13.47
C ASP A 68 -3.34 -0.32 13.28
N THR A 69 -4.03 -0.61 12.18
CA THR A 69 -5.29 0.01 11.78
C THR A 69 -6.50 -0.87 12.10
N LYS A 70 -7.69 -0.32 11.99
CA LYS A 70 -8.98 -0.98 12.23
C LYS A 70 -9.66 -1.36 10.93
N ILE A 71 -10.73 -2.17 11.03
CA ILE A 71 -11.65 -2.45 9.92
C ILE A 71 -12.22 -1.11 9.41
N GLY A 72 -12.10 -0.87 8.09
CA GLY A 72 -12.61 0.32 7.43
C GLY A 72 -11.62 1.48 7.30
N ASP A 73 -10.45 1.42 7.95
CA ASP A 73 -9.43 2.47 7.92
C ASP A 73 -8.65 2.53 6.60
N LEU A 74 -8.39 1.37 5.99
CA LEU A 74 -7.60 1.25 4.78
C LEU A 74 -8.40 0.65 3.62
N PHE A 75 -8.14 1.12 2.41
CA PHE A 75 -8.52 0.49 1.16
C PHE A 75 -7.30 -0.23 0.59
N VAL A 76 -7.30 -1.57 0.63
CA VAL A 76 -6.09 -2.36 0.37
C VAL A 76 -6.17 -3.09 -0.95
N LEU A 77 -5.14 -2.89 -1.79
CA LEU A 77 -4.89 -3.64 -3.02
C LEU A 77 -3.62 -4.48 -2.86
N ARG A 78 -3.64 -5.71 -3.36
CA ARG A 78 -2.50 -6.62 -3.24
C ARG A 78 -2.34 -7.49 -4.49
N ASN A 79 -1.12 -7.50 -5.03
CA ASN A 79 -0.69 -8.44 -6.06
C ASN A 79 0.78 -8.81 -5.84
N ALA A 80 1.30 -9.83 -6.54
CA ALA A 80 2.69 -10.22 -6.39
C ALA A 80 3.64 -9.17 -6.99
N GLY A 81 4.34 -8.39 -6.14
CA GLY A 81 5.29 -7.34 -6.55
C GLY A 81 4.71 -5.93 -6.64
N ASN A 82 3.55 -5.68 -6.03
CA ASN A 82 2.94 -4.35 -5.84
C ASN A 82 2.94 -3.43 -7.07
N PHE A 83 2.77 -4.00 -8.29
CA PHE A 83 2.63 -3.21 -9.53
C PHE A 83 1.20 -2.68 -9.71
N ALA A 84 1.01 -1.71 -10.61
CA ALA A 84 -0.29 -1.16 -10.95
C ALA A 84 -0.61 -1.36 -12.44
N THR A 85 -1.75 -1.99 -12.71
CA THR A 85 -2.39 -2.08 -14.02
C THR A 85 -3.71 -1.27 -14.00
N ASP A 86 -4.44 -1.27 -15.10
CA ASP A 86 -5.75 -0.62 -15.18
C ASP A 86 -6.72 -1.09 -14.09
N VAL A 87 -6.59 -2.33 -13.61
CA VAL A 87 -7.46 -2.89 -12.55
C VAL A 87 -7.17 -2.24 -11.19
N GLU A 88 -5.87 -2.13 -10.84
CA GLU A 88 -5.46 -1.45 -9.61
C GLU A 88 -5.74 0.05 -9.70
N LEU A 89 -5.44 0.69 -10.84
CA LEU A 89 -5.71 2.10 -11.07
C LEU A 89 -7.21 2.41 -10.96
N GLY A 90 -8.08 1.64 -11.62
CA GLY A 90 -9.54 1.81 -11.50
C GLY A 90 -10.06 1.65 -10.07
N SER A 91 -9.48 0.72 -9.30
CA SER A 91 -9.81 0.57 -7.88
C SER A 91 -9.37 1.77 -7.04
N MET A 92 -8.20 2.36 -7.36
CA MET A 92 -7.72 3.59 -6.70
C MET A 92 -8.57 4.80 -7.09
N GLU A 93 -8.98 4.92 -8.36
CA GLU A 93 -9.92 5.95 -8.81
C GLU A 93 -11.24 5.88 -8.02
N PHE A 94 -11.79 4.68 -7.84
CA PHE A 94 -12.97 4.50 -7.00
C PHE A 94 -12.74 4.98 -5.57
N ALA A 95 -11.63 4.57 -4.95
CA ALA A 95 -11.34 4.93 -3.57
C ALA A 95 -11.05 6.43 -3.39
N THR A 96 -10.44 7.10 -4.37
CA THR A 96 -10.18 8.55 -4.31
C THR A 96 -11.42 9.37 -4.68
N ALA A 97 -12.05 9.10 -5.83
CA ALA A 97 -13.14 9.93 -6.33
C ALA A 97 -14.49 9.65 -5.66
N VAL A 98 -14.76 8.41 -5.23
CA VAL A 98 -16.05 8.03 -4.64
C VAL A 98 -16.01 7.99 -3.12
N LEU A 99 -14.91 7.43 -2.53
CA LEU A 99 -14.79 7.32 -1.08
C LEU A 99 -14.04 8.50 -0.44
N GLY A 100 -13.32 9.31 -1.24
CA GLY A 100 -12.61 10.50 -0.77
C GLY A 100 -11.33 10.20 0.00
N ALA A 101 -10.68 9.06 -0.23
CA ALA A 101 -9.41 8.71 0.41
C ALA A 101 -8.29 9.67 -0.05
N PRO A 102 -7.64 10.42 0.88
CA PRO A 102 -6.73 11.50 0.52
C PRO A 102 -5.29 11.07 0.25
N LEU A 103 -4.94 9.81 0.54
CA LEU A 103 -3.56 9.30 0.52
C LEU A 103 -3.50 7.94 -0.17
N ILE A 104 -2.52 7.76 -1.07
CA ILE A 104 -2.12 6.47 -1.63
C ILE A 104 -0.68 6.18 -1.21
N VAL A 105 -0.41 4.98 -0.71
CA VAL A 105 0.94 4.51 -0.40
C VAL A 105 1.20 3.19 -1.12
N VAL A 106 2.24 3.17 -1.94
CA VAL A 106 2.77 1.94 -2.56
C VAL A 106 3.86 1.39 -1.67
N VAL A 107 3.66 0.18 -1.14
CA VAL A 107 4.58 -0.41 -0.15
C VAL A 107 5.31 -1.61 -0.75
N GLY A 108 6.59 -1.42 -1.07
CA GLY A 108 7.54 -2.51 -1.34
C GLY A 108 8.04 -3.14 -0.03
N HIS A 109 8.71 -4.30 -0.11
CA HIS A 109 9.18 -4.97 1.10
C HIS A 109 10.47 -5.77 0.89
N THR A 110 11.16 -6.07 1.98
CA THR A 110 12.37 -6.89 2.02
C THR A 110 12.17 -8.23 1.30
N ASN A 111 13.10 -8.59 0.42
CA ASN A 111 13.13 -9.88 -0.28
C ASN A 111 11.81 -10.23 -0.99
N CYS A 112 11.28 -9.30 -1.78
CA CYS A 112 10.10 -9.56 -2.58
C CYS A 112 10.40 -10.58 -3.69
N GLY A 113 9.81 -11.79 -3.60
CA GLY A 113 10.08 -12.86 -4.54
C GLY A 113 9.80 -12.49 -6.00
N ALA A 114 8.72 -11.73 -6.27
CA ALA A 114 8.39 -11.29 -7.61
C ALA A 114 9.39 -10.26 -8.16
N VAL A 115 9.81 -9.30 -7.33
CA VAL A 115 10.82 -8.29 -7.70
C VAL A 115 12.18 -8.96 -7.93
N ASN A 116 12.59 -9.87 -7.04
CA ASN A 116 13.84 -10.62 -7.21
C ASN A 116 13.83 -11.45 -8.49
N THR A 117 12.71 -12.13 -8.81
CA THR A 117 12.54 -12.89 -10.05
C THR A 117 12.68 -12.01 -11.29
N ALA A 118 12.14 -10.78 -11.26
CA ALA A 118 12.29 -9.81 -12.34
C ALA A 118 13.73 -9.31 -12.46
N PHE A 119 14.37 -8.97 -11.33
CA PHE A 119 15.76 -8.51 -11.26
C PHE A 119 16.74 -9.57 -11.79
N ASP A 120 16.57 -10.84 -11.42
CA ASP A 120 17.40 -11.97 -11.85
C ASP A 120 17.12 -12.40 -13.31
N LYS A 121 16.10 -11.81 -13.97
CA LYS A 121 15.67 -12.12 -15.34
C LYS A 121 15.43 -13.62 -15.55
N VAL A 122 14.77 -14.26 -14.57
CA VAL A 122 14.50 -15.70 -14.59
C VAL A 122 13.71 -16.09 -15.84
N GLN A 123 14.20 -17.13 -16.54
CA GLN A 123 13.60 -17.64 -17.76
C GLN A 123 12.74 -18.89 -17.49
N GLY A 124 11.88 -19.25 -18.47
CA GLY A 124 11.08 -20.49 -18.41
C GLY A 124 9.94 -20.44 -17.38
N LEU A 125 9.49 -19.25 -16.98
CA LEU A 125 8.36 -19.08 -16.07
C LEU A 125 7.05 -19.58 -16.72
N PRO A 126 6.13 -20.13 -15.92
CA PRO A 126 4.76 -20.37 -16.37
C PRO A 126 4.12 -19.10 -16.93
N GLU A 127 3.30 -19.20 -17.98
CA GLU A 127 2.73 -18.06 -18.72
C GLU A 127 2.14 -16.96 -17.85
N LYS A 128 1.32 -17.32 -16.87
CA LYS A 128 0.66 -16.33 -16.01
C LYS A 128 1.63 -15.68 -15.03
N LEU A 129 2.63 -16.42 -14.54
CA LEU A 129 3.69 -15.84 -13.71
C LEU A 129 4.57 -14.91 -14.56
N ALA A 130 4.91 -15.27 -15.79
CA ALA A 130 5.64 -14.41 -16.71
C ALA A 130 4.90 -13.08 -16.96
N CYS A 131 3.57 -13.11 -17.07
CA CYS A 131 2.75 -11.91 -17.17
C CYS A 131 2.89 -11.00 -15.93
N VAL A 132 2.89 -11.58 -14.73
CA VAL A 132 3.15 -10.81 -13.49
C VAL A 132 4.53 -10.17 -13.51
N ILE A 133 5.56 -10.97 -13.82
CA ILE A 133 6.96 -10.51 -13.81
C ILE A 133 7.19 -9.42 -14.87
N SER A 134 6.55 -9.50 -16.05
CA SER A 134 6.69 -8.49 -17.09
C SER A 134 6.25 -7.09 -16.68
N ASN A 135 5.30 -6.97 -15.74
CA ASN A 135 4.89 -5.68 -15.19
C ASN A 135 5.92 -5.09 -14.21
N ILE A 136 6.84 -5.91 -13.69
CA ILE A 136 7.85 -5.49 -12.71
C ILE A 136 9.18 -5.15 -13.40
N ILE A 137 9.51 -5.83 -14.50
CA ILE A 137 10.79 -5.68 -15.22
C ILE A 137 11.19 -4.21 -15.44
N PRO A 138 10.31 -3.32 -15.94
CA PRO A 138 10.69 -1.93 -16.19
C PRO A 138 11.10 -1.19 -14.90
N GLY A 139 10.56 -1.61 -13.77
CA GLY A 139 10.83 -1.00 -12.46
C GLY A 139 12.17 -1.40 -11.85
N VAL A 140 12.77 -2.51 -12.29
CA VAL A 140 14.01 -3.04 -11.70
C VAL A 140 15.26 -2.77 -12.53
N GLU A 141 15.11 -2.23 -13.73
CA GLU A 141 16.23 -1.94 -14.63
C GLU A 141 17.21 -0.95 -14.01
N GLY A 142 18.50 -1.26 -14.08
CA GLY A 142 19.59 -0.42 -13.54
C GLY A 142 19.81 -0.54 -12.04
N SER A 143 19.03 -1.37 -11.34
CA SER A 143 19.24 -1.63 -9.91
C SER A 143 20.51 -2.45 -9.68
N SER A 144 21.16 -2.28 -8.52
CA SER A 144 22.40 -2.96 -8.15
C SER A 144 22.18 -4.22 -7.29
N ASP A 145 21.05 -4.30 -6.62
CA ASP A 145 20.68 -5.35 -5.68
C ASP A 145 19.16 -5.43 -5.49
N TYR A 146 18.69 -6.41 -4.70
CA TYR A 146 17.25 -6.63 -4.46
C TYR A 146 16.57 -5.48 -3.70
N ALA A 147 17.28 -4.80 -2.80
CA ALA A 147 16.70 -3.69 -2.05
C ALA A 147 16.46 -2.49 -2.97
N THR A 148 17.47 -2.10 -3.75
CA THR A 148 17.36 -1.02 -4.74
C THR A 148 16.36 -1.37 -5.84
N ALA A 149 16.26 -2.64 -6.27
CA ALA A 149 15.25 -3.09 -7.21
C ALA A 149 13.83 -2.93 -6.65
N THR A 150 13.61 -3.24 -5.37
CA THR A 150 12.31 -3.07 -4.71
C THR A 150 11.92 -1.59 -4.61
N GLU A 151 12.85 -0.72 -4.24
CA GLU A 151 12.60 0.73 -4.18
C GLU A 151 12.35 1.31 -5.58
N ALA A 152 13.14 0.91 -6.58
CA ALA A 152 12.98 1.37 -7.96
C ALA A 152 11.62 0.94 -8.54
N ASN A 153 11.21 -0.32 -8.36
CA ASN A 153 9.88 -0.79 -8.75
C ASN A 153 8.78 0.03 -8.06
N THR A 154 8.90 0.25 -6.76
CA THR A 154 7.93 1.07 -6.01
C THR A 154 7.83 2.49 -6.57
N ASN A 155 8.96 3.11 -6.91
CA ASN A 155 9.00 4.46 -7.51
C ASN A 155 8.35 4.52 -8.89
N VAL A 156 8.57 3.50 -9.73
CA VAL A 156 7.91 3.42 -11.05
C VAL A 156 6.40 3.34 -10.89
N VAL A 157 5.92 2.53 -9.95
CA VAL A 157 4.49 2.41 -9.66
C VAL A 157 3.90 3.71 -9.11
N VAL A 158 4.60 4.38 -8.19
CA VAL A 158 4.22 5.71 -7.69
C VAL A 158 4.09 6.71 -8.83
N LYS A 159 5.05 6.74 -9.76
CA LYS A 159 5.00 7.60 -10.94
C LYS A 159 3.77 7.29 -11.80
N THR A 160 3.51 6.02 -12.11
CA THR A 160 2.34 5.60 -12.88
C THR A 160 1.03 6.08 -12.24
N ILE A 161 0.90 5.97 -10.92
CA ILE A 161 -0.29 6.42 -10.18
C ILE A 161 -0.41 7.95 -10.21
N LYS A 162 0.70 8.68 -10.03
CA LYS A 162 0.72 10.16 -10.10
C LYS A 162 0.34 10.70 -11.48
N GLU A 163 0.55 9.94 -12.55
CA GLU A 163 0.20 10.30 -13.93
C GLU A 163 -1.29 10.03 -14.24
N ASN A 164 -2.00 9.27 -13.41
CA ASN A 164 -3.43 9.02 -13.59
C ASN A 164 -4.24 10.30 -13.39
N ALA A 165 -5.02 10.69 -14.41
CA ALA A 165 -5.74 11.96 -14.45
C ALA A 165 -6.76 12.10 -13.32
N VAL A 166 -7.53 11.06 -13.03
CA VAL A 166 -8.57 11.08 -12.00
C VAL A 166 -7.97 11.28 -10.61
N ILE A 167 -6.92 10.51 -10.28
CA ILE A 167 -6.22 10.59 -8.99
C ILE A 167 -5.59 11.97 -8.80
N LYS A 168 -4.96 12.49 -9.86
CA LYS A 168 -4.36 13.83 -9.88
C LYS A 168 -5.39 14.93 -9.66
N ASP A 169 -6.55 14.85 -10.33
CA ASP A 169 -7.62 15.85 -10.22
C ASP A 169 -8.27 15.88 -8.83
N GLN A 170 -8.23 14.75 -8.09
CA GLN A 170 -8.64 14.69 -6.68
C GLN A 170 -7.61 15.32 -5.72
N GLY A 171 -6.42 15.67 -6.18
CA GLY A 171 -5.35 16.17 -5.31
C GLY A 171 -4.81 15.14 -4.31
N THR A 172 -4.99 13.85 -4.60
CA THR A 172 -4.57 12.77 -3.71
C THR A 172 -3.05 12.72 -3.60
N LEU A 173 -2.53 12.66 -2.38
CA LEU A 173 -1.10 12.47 -2.13
C LEU A 173 -0.69 11.03 -2.46
N VAL A 174 0.36 10.85 -3.26
CA VAL A 174 0.88 9.53 -3.62
C VAL A 174 2.33 9.41 -3.19
N LEU A 175 2.65 8.41 -2.36
CA LEU A 175 3.97 8.16 -1.80
C LEU A 175 4.40 6.71 -2.01
N GLY A 176 5.71 6.48 -2.04
CA GLY A 176 6.33 5.18 -1.89
C GLY A 176 6.66 4.87 -0.43
N ALA A 177 6.77 3.58 -0.11
CA ALA A 177 7.28 3.13 1.18
C ALA A 177 7.97 1.77 1.04
N TYR A 178 8.89 1.49 1.97
CA TYR A 178 9.58 0.21 2.09
C TYR A 178 9.33 -0.38 3.47
N TYR A 179 8.79 -1.58 3.51
CA TYR A 179 8.56 -2.36 4.74
C TYR A 179 9.72 -3.33 4.96
N ASP A 180 10.50 -3.08 6.01
CA ASP A 180 11.60 -3.96 6.39
C ASP A 180 11.14 -5.07 7.33
N PHE A 181 11.20 -6.31 6.86
CA PHE A 181 10.83 -7.49 7.64
C PHE A 181 11.71 -7.74 8.87
N ASN A 182 12.95 -7.25 8.86
CA ASN A 182 13.88 -7.49 10.00
C ASN A 182 13.51 -6.61 11.19
N THR A 183 13.03 -5.39 10.93
CA THR A 183 12.77 -4.38 11.97
C THR A 183 11.29 -4.12 12.18
N GLY A 184 10.44 -4.47 11.21
CA GLY A 184 9.03 -4.10 11.20
C GLY A 184 8.77 -2.62 10.81
N VAL A 185 9.81 -1.85 10.52
CA VAL A 185 9.72 -0.43 10.18
C VAL A 185 9.24 -0.24 8.75
N VAL A 186 8.35 0.72 8.55
CA VAL A 186 7.95 1.24 7.23
C VAL A 186 8.60 2.60 7.03
N SER A 187 9.49 2.70 6.05
CA SER A 187 10.16 3.94 5.65
C SER A 187 9.45 4.54 4.44
N PHE A 188 8.99 5.78 4.55
CA PHE A 188 8.27 6.49 3.47
C PHE A 188 9.23 7.35 2.66
N PHE A 189 9.00 7.42 1.34
CA PHE A 189 9.75 8.25 0.39
C PHE A 189 8.83 8.83 -0.70
N GLU A 190 9.28 9.91 -1.38
CA GLU A 190 8.54 10.61 -2.44
C GLU A 190 8.93 10.11 -3.85
#